data_606678ab827cf89ad97c8cec3ffc733d
#
_entry.id   606678ab827cf89ad97c8cec3ffc733d
#
_cell.length_a   1.000
_cell.length_b   1.000
_cell.length_c   1.000
_cell.angle_alpha   90.00
_cell.angle_beta   90.00
_cell.angle_gamma   90.00
#
_symmetry.space_group_name_H-M   'P 1'
#
loop_
_entity.id
_entity.type
_entity.pdbx_description
1 polymer ?
#
loop_
_entity_poly.entity_id
_entity_poly.type
_entity_poly.pdbx_seq_one_letter_code
_entity_poly.pdbx_strand_id
1 'polypeptide(L)'
;MQLQAPPRSETLDAVALLERTSHARAFAPGPFPPPALRRILEAGRLAPSLYNTQPVRFVVVRERGAYERLRAACNRSRDTFMKGRGLFALFNKRLREPAFAAGLERQKSGDVLPPHGAAIVLLHDDRLPESVEACACALMAMQLEATACGLASQLTSWTRGLSFQKEMVASLGVPEGFKIFTSLVVGNPVAPLAPAKKDRRPLDDAVTWI
;
A
#
# COMPACT_ATOMS: atom_id res chain seq x y z
N MET A 1 11.94 -15.07 35.49
CA MET A 1 11.91 -16.20 34.55
C MET A 1 12.12 -15.61 33.14
N GLN A 2 13.35 -15.66 32.62
CA GLN A 2 13.63 -15.18 31.26
C GLN A 2 12.96 -16.15 30.28
N LEU A 3 11.94 -15.68 29.59
CA LEU A 3 11.37 -16.40 28.45
C LEU A 3 12.42 -16.39 27.34
N GLN A 4 13.10 -17.51 27.15
CA GLN A 4 13.94 -17.69 25.97
C GLN A 4 13.02 -17.72 24.73
N ALA A 5 13.32 -16.86 23.75
CA ALA A 5 12.65 -16.90 22.48
C ALA A 5 12.84 -18.30 21.85
N PRO A 6 11.79 -18.90 21.25
CA PRO A 6 11.93 -20.18 20.55
C PRO A 6 13.00 -20.09 19.47
N PRO A 7 13.71 -21.19 19.15
CA PRO A 7 14.70 -21.20 18.08
C PRO A 7 14.04 -20.73 16.78
N ARG A 8 14.67 -19.76 16.08
CA ARG A 8 14.18 -19.26 14.78
C ARG A 8 14.18 -20.43 13.80
N SER A 9 13.03 -20.71 13.20
CA SER A 9 12.94 -21.60 12.05
C SER A 9 13.77 -20.98 10.91
N GLU A 10 14.66 -21.74 10.30
CA GLU A 10 15.52 -21.27 9.20
C GLU A 10 14.74 -20.76 7.97
N THR A 11 13.44 -20.94 7.93
CA THR A 11 12.62 -20.72 6.74
C THR A 11 11.88 -19.38 6.67
N LEU A 12 11.68 -18.63 7.75
CA LEU A 12 10.95 -17.35 7.70
C LEU A 12 11.43 -16.39 8.80
N ASP A 13 12.39 -15.52 8.44
CA ASP A 13 12.68 -14.35 9.24
C ASP A 13 11.81 -13.17 8.76
N ALA A 14 10.68 -12.94 9.46
CA ALA A 14 9.75 -11.86 9.15
C ALA A 14 10.42 -10.48 9.31
N VAL A 15 11.38 -10.33 10.24
CA VAL A 15 12.14 -9.09 10.42
C VAL A 15 13.04 -8.84 9.20
N ALA A 16 13.74 -9.88 8.72
CA ALA A 16 14.55 -9.77 7.51
C ALA A 16 13.71 -9.42 6.27
N LEU A 17 12.48 -9.95 6.14
CA LEU A 17 11.56 -9.54 5.09
C LEU A 17 11.14 -8.08 5.23
N LEU A 18 10.82 -7.64 6.45
CA LEU A 18 10.49 -6.24 6.74
C LEU A 18 11.64 -5.31 6.39
N GLU A 19 12.89 -5.67 6.70
CA GLU A 19 14.08 -4.88 6.36
C GLU A 19 14.25 -4.72 4.84
N ARG A 20 13.95 -5.77 4.07
CA ARG A 20 14.04 -5.76 2.60
C ARG A 20 12.84 -5.11 1.92
N THR A 21 11.71 -5.01 2.61
CA THR A 21 10.51 -4.36 2.09
C THR A 21 10.76 -2.87 1.93
N SER A 22 10.65 -2.36 0.73
CA SER A 22 10.89 -0.96 0.41
C SER A 22 9.70 -0.32 -0.31
N HIS A 23 9.66 1.02 -0.26
CA HIS A 23 8.72 1.81 -1.05
C HIS A 23 9.41 2.16 -2.38
N ALA A 24 9.26 1.31 -3.37
CA ALA A 24 9.87 1.50 -4.69
C ALA A 24 9.18 2.67 -5.43
N ARG A 25 9.99 3.52 -6.05
CA ARG A 25 9.50 4.65 -6.87
C ARG A 25 9.57 4.38 -8.36
N ALA A 26 10.27 3.32 -8.75
CA ALA A 26 10.39 2.87 -10.12
C ALA A 26 10.41 1.34 -10.17
N PHE A 27 9.91 0.81 -11.27
CA PHE A 27 9.97 -0.62 -11.59
C PHE A 27 10.68 -0.80 -12.93
N ALA A 28 11.40 -1.90 -13.07
CA ALA A 28 11.96 -2.31 -14.34
C ALA A 28 10.83 -2.72 -15.29
N PRO A 29 10.96 -2.44 -16.60
CA PRO A 29 10.01 -2.91 -17.59
C PRO A 29 10.04 -4.44 -17.70
N GLY A 30 8.96 -5.00 -18.21
CA GLY A 30 8.82 -6.44 -18.47
C GLY A 30 7.70 -7.09 -17.66
N PRO A 31 7.29 -8.29 -18.07
CA PRO A 31 6.30 -9.07 -17.37
C PRO A 31 6.87 -9.56 -16.03
N PHE A 32 6.06 -9.63 -15.00
CA PHE A 32 6.37 -10.39 -13.80
C PHE A 32 5.49 -11.65 -13.73
N PRO A 33 5.95 -12.71 -13.03
CA PRO A 33 5.29 -14.00 -13.09
C PRO A 33 3.84 -13.93 -12.60
N PRO A 34 2.84 -14.38 -13.39
CA PRO A 34 1.44 -14.43 -12.94
C PRO A 34 1.22 -15.19 -11.63
N PRO A 35 1.97 -16.27 -11.32
CA PRO A 35 1.88 -16.95 -10.04
C PRO A 35 2.22 -16.06 -8.84
N ALA A 36 3.19 -15.12 -8.97
CA ALA A 36 3.55 -14.21 -7.90
C ALA A 36 2.37 -13.30 -7.51
N LEU A 37 1.64 -12.76 -8.49
CA LEU A 37 0.46 -11.94 -8.22
C LEU A 37 -0.61 -12.72 -7.47
N ARG A 38 -0.84 -13.98 -7.84
CA ARG A 38 -1.81 -14.84 -7.14
C ARG A 38 -1.38 -15.12 -5.70
N ARG A 39 -0.09 -15.36 -5.44
CA ARG A 39 0.45 -15.53 -4.08
C ARG A 39 0.27 -14.27 -3.23
N ILE A 40 0.53 -13.10 -3.80
CA ILE A 40 0.34 -11.81 -3.12
C ILE A 40 -1.12 -11.61 -2.73
N LEU A 41 -2.05 -11.88 -3.65
CA LEU A 41 -3.49 -11.79 -3.37
C LEU A 41 -3.92 -12.79 -2.29
N GLU A 42 -3.38 -14.01 -2.31
CA GLU A 42 -3.64 -15.03 -1.30
C GLU A 42 -3.14 -14.63 0.08
N ALA A 43 -1.94 -14.03 0.17
CA ALA A 43 -1.44 -13.47 1.43
C ALA A 43 -2.38 -12.39 1.99
N GLY A 44 -2.93 -11.52 1.14
CA GLY A 44 -3.93 -10.54 1.54
C GLY A 44 -5.25 -11.17 2.01
N ARG A 45 -5.69 -12.24 1.33
CA ARG A 45 -6.92 -12.97 1.69
C ARG A 45 -6.79 -13.71 3.04
N LEU A 46 -5.60 -14.18 3.36
CA LEU A 46 -5.30 -14.88 4.63
C LEU A 46 -5.12 -13.93 5.81
N ALA A 47 -5.06 -12.62 5.58
CA ALA A 47 -4.93 -11.66 6.66
C ALA A 47 -6.13 -11.72 7.63
N PRO A 48 -5.90 -11.50 8.93
CA PRO A 48 -6.97 -11.57 9.92
C PRO A 48 -7.99 -10.46 9.75
N SER A 49 -9.23 -10.74 10.14
CA SER A 49 -10.28 -9.74 10.31
C SER A 49 -11.07 -10.05 11.57
N LEU A 50 -11.64 -9.02 12.20
CA LEU A 50 -12.42 -9.17 13.42
C LEU A 50 -13.59 -10.13 13.16
N TYR A 51 -13.78 -11.11 14.03
CA TYR A 51 -14.80 -12.16 13.90
C TYR A 51 -14.85 -12.87 12.54
N ASN A 52 -13.74 -12.84 11.79
CA ASN A 52 -13.65 -13.40 10.44
C ASN A 52 -14.68 -12.79 9.46
N THR A 53 -14.97 -11.51 9.59
CA THR A 53 -15.93 -10.78 8.74
C THR A 53 -15.48 -10.64 7.29
N GLN A 54 -14.17 -10.78 7.00
CA GLN A 54 -13.55 -10.74 5.67
C GLN A 54 -14.02 -9.54 4.82
N PRO A 55 -13.90 -8.30 5.33
CA PRO A 55 -14.49 -7.10 4.74
C PRO A 55 -13.65 -6.52 3.59
N VAL A 56 -12.59 -7.21 3.19
CA VAL A 56 -11.61 -6.70 2.20
C VAL A 56 -11.88 -7.32 0.84
N ARG A 57 -11.84 -6.48 -0.21
CA ARG A 57 -11.83 -6.92 -1.60
C ARG A 57 -10.67 -6.30 -2.35
N PHE A 58 -10.25 -6.97 -3.42
CA PHE A 58 -9.12 -6.55 -4.25
C PHE A 58 -9.59 -6.32 -5.68
N VAL A 59 -9.21 -5.18 -6.26
CA VAL A 59 -9.33 -4.93 -7.70
C VAL A 59 -7.92 -4.91 -8.28
N VAL A 60 -7.63 -5.80 -9.21
CA VAL A 60 -6.32 -5.92 -9.84
C VAL A 60 -6.33 -5.23 -11.19
N VAL A 61 -5.52 -4.18 -11.32
CA VAL A 61 -5.34 -3.43 -12.56
C VAL A 61 -3.96 -3.75 -13.12
N ARG A 62 -3.91 -4.67 -14.11
CA ARG A 62 -2.67 -5.14 -14.76
C ARG A 62 -2.65 -4.91 -16.27
N GLU A 63 -3.82 -4.74 -16.89
CA GLU A 63 -3.90 -4.43 -18.30
C GLU A 63 -3.35 -3.01 -18.52
N ARG A 64 -2.47 -2.85 -19.51
CA ARG A 64 -1.67 -1.63 -19.68
C ARG A 64 -2.54 -0.38 -19.82
N GLY A 65 -3.58 -0.42 -20.66
CA GLY A 65 -4.45 0.73 -20.86
C GLY A 65 -5.25 1.10 -19.60
N ALA A 66 -5.74 0.09 -18.87
CA ALA A 66 -6.43 0.31 -17.59
C ALA A 66 -5.47 0.88 -16.54
N TYR A 67 -4.23 0.37 -16.49
CA TYR A 67 -3.20 0.89 -15.57
C TYR A 67 -2.83 2.34 -15.87
N GLU A 68 -2.66 2.71 -17.14
CA GLU A 68 -2.38 4.09 -17.54
C GLU A 68 -3.54 5.04 -17.21
N ARG A 69 -4.80 4.60 -17.39
CA ARG A 69 -5.97 5.38 -16.96
C ARG A 69 -5.99 5.59 -15.45
N LEU A 70 -5.69 4.54 -14.67
CA LEU A 70 -5.58 4.62 -13.21
C LEU A 70 -4.48 5.59 -12.80
N ARG A 71 -3.29 5.49 -13.39
CA ARG A 71 -2.14 6.38 -13.15
C ARG A 71 -2.51 7.84 -13.42
N ALA A 72 -3.10 8.13 -14.56
CA ALA A 72 -3.54 9.48 -14.92
C ALA A 72 -4.60 10.00 -13.93
N ALA A 73 -5.55 9.17 -13.50
CA ALA A 73 -6.57 9.54 -12.52
C ALA A 73 -5.96 9.84 -11.14
N CYS A 74 -4.97 9.06 -10.69
CA CYS A 74 -4.23 9.32 -9.45
C CYS A 74 -3.44 10.63 -9.52
N ASN A 75 -2.80 10.93 -10.65
CA ASN A 75 -2.10 12.19 -10.85
C ASN A 75 -3.08 13.38 -10.77
N ARG A 76 -4.24 13.29 -11.43
CA ARG A 76 -5.28 14.33 -11.31
C ARG A 76 -5.78 14.51 -9.88
N SER A 77 -5.96 13.40 -9.15
CA SER A 77 -6.38 13.42 -7.74
C SER A 77 -5.36 14.16 -6.87
N ARG A 78 -4.07 13.84 -7.04
CA ARG A 78 -2.97 14.54 -6.37
C ARG A 78 -2.98 16.03 -6.71
N ASP A 79 -3.04 16.38 -7.98
CA ASP A 79 -2.95 17.77 -8.42
C ASP A 79 -4.11 18.60 -7.88
N THR A 80 -5.32 18.04 -7.86
CA THR A 80 -6.49 18.68 -7.25
C THR A 80 -6.29 18.89 -5.75
N PHE A 81 -5.82 17.87 -5.04
CA PHE A 81 -5.51 17.99 -3.61
C PHE A 81 -4.44 19.05 -3.35
N MET A 82 -3.36 19.04 -4.13
CA MET A 82 -2.24 20.00 -3.96
C MET A 82 -2.67 21.44 -4.19
N LYS A 83 -3.57 21.70 -5.14
CA LYS A 83 -4.16 23.03 -5.37
C LYS A 83 -5.01 23.49 -4.18
N GLY A 84 -5.79 22.60 -3.58
CA GLY A 84 -6.65 22.87 -2.42
C GLY A 84 -5.95 22.78 -1.06
N ARG A 85 -4.67 22.36 -1.00
CA ARG A 85 -3.97 22.02 0.24
C ARG A 85 -4.00 23.12 1.30
N GLY A 86 -3.82 24.37 0.89
CA GLY A 86 -3.84 25.51 1.81
C GLY A 86 -5.17 25.63 2.57
N LEU A 87 -6.28 25.48 1.88
CA LEU A 87 -7.62 25.48 2.48
C LEU A 87 -7.82 24.26 3.38
N PHE A 88 -7.45 23.07 2.92
CA PHE A 88 -7.55 21.84 3.73
C PHE A 88 -6.70 21.91 5.01
N ALA A 89 -5.53 22.56 4.96
CA ALA A 89 -4.68 22.74 6.13
C ALA A 89 -5.30 23.64 7.23
N LEU A 90 -6.29 24.47 6.90
CA LEU A 90 -7.04 25.24 7.91
C LEU A 90 -7.86 24.30 8.81
N PHE A 91 -8.41 23.24 8.25
CA PHE A 91 -9.29 22.30 8.94
C PHE A 91 -8.59 21.02 9.41
N ASN A 92 -7.38 20.73 8.91
CA ASN A 92 -6.65 19.53 9.26
C ASN A 92 -5.23 19.84 9.71
N LYS A 93 -5.01 19.85 11.03
CA LYS A 93 -3.71 20.13 11.65
C LYS A 93 -2.58 19.23 11.16
N ARG A 94 -2.88 17.95 10.79
CA ARG A 94 -1.86 17.01 10.27
C ARG A 94 -1.17 17.50 9.00
N LEU A 95 -1.87 18.27 8.15
CA LEU A 95 -1.27 18.84 6.94
C LEU A 95 -0.20 19.89 7.24
N ARG A 96 -0.14 20.38 8.47
CA ARG A 96 0.86 21.34 8.96
C ARG A 96 2.05 20.67 9.65
N GLU A 97 1.95 19.37 9.96
CA GLU A 97 3.05 18.60 10.53
C GLU A 97 4.27 18.63 9.60
N PRO A 98 5.47 19.04 10.07
CA PRO A 98 6.63 19.22 9.19
C PRO A 98 6.97 18.00 8.36
N ALA A 99 6.97 16.81 8.98
CA ALA A 99 7.27 15.55 8.28
C ALA A 99 6.23 15.23 7.20
N PHE A 100 4.94 15.47 7.49
CA PHE A 100 3.86 15.24 6.54
C PHE A 100 3.91 16.25 5.38
N ALA A 101 4.14 17.53 5.69
CA ALA A 101 4.29 18.60 4.68
C ALA A 101 5.48 18.32 3.74
N ALA A 102 6.63 17.95 4.30
CA ALA A 102 7.81 17.54 3.52
C ALA A 102 7.53 16.30 2.66
N GLY A 103 6.75 15.34 3.17
CA GLY A 103 6.29 14.18 2.40
C GLY A 103 5.45 14.55 1.19
N LEU A 104 4.52 15.48 1.34
CA LEU A 104 3.69 16.02 0.25
C LEU A 104 4.51 16.76 -0.78
N GLU A 105 5.45 17.62 -0.36
CA GLU A 105 6.32 18.35 -1.30
C GLU A 105 7.14 17.40 -2.18
N ARG A 106 7.64 16.28 -1.64
CA ARG A 106 8.35 15.26 -2.43
C ARG A 106 7.45 14.55 -3.47
N GLN A 107 6.13 14.64 -3.34
CA GLN A 107 5.16 14.04 -4.25
C GLN A 107 4.46 15.06 -5.15
N LYS A 108 4.90 16.33 -5.13
CA LYS A 108 4.29 17.43 -5.85
C LYS A 108 4.41 17.29 -7.37
N SER A 109 5.46 16.62 -7.84
CA SER A 109 5.73 16.40 -9.26
C SER A 109 6.03 14.95 -9.57
N GLY A 110 6.01 14.58 -10.84
CA GLY A 110 6.21 13.23 -11.31
C GLY A 110 4.94 12.37 -11.21
N ASP A 111 5.06 11.11 -11.58
CA ASP A 111 3.95 10.18 -11.53
C ASP A 111 3.75 9.62 -10.11
N VAL A 112 2.50 9.56 -9.69
CA VAL A 112 2.10 8.94 -8.42
C VAL A 112 2.31 7.44 -8.44
N LEU A 113 2.00 6.79 -9.57
CA LEU A 113 2.24 5.38 -9.80
C LEU A 113 3.40 5.22 -10.78
N PRO A 114 4.33 4.28 -10.56
CA PRO A 114 5.40 3.97 -11.51
C PRO A 114 4.84 3.60 -12.89
N PRO A 115 5.59 3.79 -14.00
CA PRO A 115 5.10 3.53 -15.34
C PRO A 115 4.88 2.04 -15.67
N HIS A 116 5.43 1.14 -14.86
CA HIS A 116 5.33 -0.31 -15.02
C HIS A 116 4.77 -0.95 -13.76
N GLY A 117 4.21 -2.16 -13.87
CA GLY A 117 3.69 -2.92 -12.74
C GLY A 117 2.21 -3.25 -12.83
N ALA A 118 1.68 -3.79 -11.76
CA ALA A 118 0.25 -4.00 -11.54
C ALA A 118 -0.18 -3.31 -10.24
N ALA A 119 -1.34 -2.66 -10.25
CA ALA A 119 -1.92 -2.07 -9.07
C ALA A 119 -2.97 -3.02 -8.48
N ILE A 120 -2.89 -3.25 -7.19
CA ILE A 120 -3.90 -3.95 -6.41
C ILE A 120 -4.58 -2.90 -5.55
N VAL A 121 -5.80 -2.54 -5.92
CA VAL A 121 -6.62 -1.58 -5.18
C VAL A 121 -7.37 -2.34 -4.09
N LEU A 122 -7.13 -1.98 -2.84
CA LEU A 122 -7.82 -2.55 -1.69
C LEU A 122 -9.11 -1.77 -1.43
N LEU A 123 -10.20 -2.51 -1.34
CA LEU A 123 -11.52 -1.99 -0.99
C LEU A 123 -11.90 -2.51 0.38
N HIS A 124 -12.57 -1.69 1.16
CA HIS A 124 -13.13 -2.08 2.46
C HIS A 124 -14.65 -1.91 2.47
N ASP A 125 -15.34 -2.75 3.21
CA ASP A 125 -16.76 -2.60 3.47
C ASP A 125 -16.99 -1.46 4.49
N ASP A 126 -17.53 -0.33 4.03
CA ASP A 126 -17.70 0.88 4.84
C ASP A 126 -18.79 0.72 5.93
N ARG A 127 -19.56 -0.36 5.85
CA ARG A 127 -20.60 -0.69 6.87
C ARG A 127 -19.98 -1.34 8.11
N LEU A 128 -18.74 -1.82 8.04
CA LEU A 128 -18.03 -2.50 9.12
C LEU A 128 -16.91 -1.59 9.65
N PRO A 129 -16.97 -1.12 10.91
CA PRO A 129 -16.02 -0.15 11.46
C PRO A 129 -14.56 -0.65 11.45
N GLU A 130 -14.35 -1.97 11.65
CA GLU A 130 -13.02 -2.61 11.69
C GLU A 130 -12.46 -2.98 10.31
N SER A 131 -13.16 -2.60 9.24
CA SER A 131 -12.75 -2.96 7.87
C SER A 131 -11.45 -2.29 7.43
N VAL A 132 -11.13 -1.13 7.99
CA VAL A 132 -9.89 -0.40 7.73
C VAL A 132 -8.69 -1.12 8.32
N GLU A 133 -8.80 -1.65 9.53
CA GLU A 133 -7.78 -2.46 10.20
C GLU A 133 -7.50 -3.75 9.43
N ALA A 134 -8.57 -4.44 8.98
CA ALA A 134 -8.44 -5.62 8.15
C ALA A 134 -7.71 -5.31 6.83
N CYS A 135 -8.00 -4.16 6.20
CA CYS A 135 -7.26 -3.70 5.03
C CYS A 135 -5.78 -3.44 5.32
N ALA A 136 -5.45 -2.87 6.48
CA ALA A 136 -4.06 -2.62 6.86
C ALA A 136 -3.29 -3.94 7.06
N CYS A 137 -3.92 -4.93 7.70
CA CYS A 137 -3.35 -6.28 7.85
C CYS A 137 -3.14 -6.96 6.49
N ALA A 138 -4.15 -6.94 5.62
CA ALA A 138 -4.05 -7.49 4.28
C ALA A 138 -2.93 -6.83 3.46
N LEU A 139 -2.85 -5.52 3.51
CA LEU A 139 -1.84 -4.74 2.81
C LEU A 139 -0.42 -5.12 3.25
N MET A 140 -0.19 -5.26 4.56
CA MET A 140 1.13 -5.64 5.08
C MET A 140 1.50 -7.06 4.67
N ALA A 141 0.56 -8.02 4.77
CA ALA A 141 0.77 -9.38 4.33
C ALA A 141 1.12 -9.45 2.84
N MET A 142 0.40 -8.71 1.99
CA MET A 142 0.65 -8.63 0.55
C MET A 142 2.02 -8.03 0.25
N GLN A 143 2.43 -7.01 0.99
CA GLN A 143 3.72 -6.35 0.79
C GLN A 143 4.89 -7.27 1.17
N LEU A 144 4.77 -8.03 2.26
CA LEU A 144 5.74 -9.04 2.66
C LEU A 144 5.85 -10.15 1.62
N GLU A 145 4.72 -10.65 1.12
CA GLU A 145 4.71 -11.68 0.09
C GLU A 145 5.29 -11.18 -1.25
N ALA A 146 5.04 -9.93 -1.63
CA ALA A 146 5.69 -9.33 -2.80
C ALA A 146 7.22 -9.36 -2.66
N THR A 147 7.73 -8.99 -1.47
CA THR A 147 9.16 -9.04 -1.16
C THR A 147 9.70 -10.47 -1.19
N ALA A 148 8.97 -11.45 -0.63
CA ALA A 148 9.33 -12.86 -0.67
C ALA A 148 9.36 -13.42 -2.10
N CYS A 149 8.49 -12.94 -2.97
CA CYS A 149 8.50 -13.24 -4.41
C CYS A 149 9.59 -12.50 -5.21
N GLY A 150 10.45 -11.71 -4.57
CA GLY A 150 11.49 -10.91 -5.24
C GLY A 150 10.96 -9.71 -6.00
N LEU A 151 9.70 -9.28 -5.75
CA LEU A 151 9.09 -8.13 -6.39
C LEU A 151 9.23 -6.88 -5.52
N ALA A 152 9.46 -5.75 -6.17
CA ALA A 152 9.39 -4.45 -5.55
C ALA A 152 7.93 -4.00 -5.40
N SER A 153 7.66 -3.20 -4.38
CA SER A 153 6.31 -2.69 -4.13
C SER A 153 6.27 -1.21 -3.78
N GLN A 154 5.15 -0.57 -4.09
CA GLN A 154 4.83 0.79 -3.69
C GLN A 154 3.44 0.84 -3.08
N LEU A 155 3.38 1.35 -1.86
CA LEU A 155 2.12 1.71 -1.23
C LEU A 155 1.71 3.11 -1.67
N THR A 156 0.46 3.32 -2.08
CA THR A 156 -0.03 4.65 -2.42
C THR A 156 -1.46 4.88 -1.95
N SER A 157 -1.65 5.96 -1.20
CA SER A 157 -2.97 6.42 -0.75
C SER A 157 -3.66 7.37 -1.74
N TRP A 158 -3.01 7.76 -2.82
CA TRP A 158 -3.61 8.66 -3.82
C TRP A 158 -4.82 8.07 -4.53
N THR A 159 -4.94 6.74 -4.53
CA THR A 159 -6.14 6.05 -5.01
C THR A 159 -7.39 6.33 -4.17
N ARG A 160 -7.26 6.76 -2.90
CA ARG A 160 -8.43 7.20 -2.10
C ARG A 160 -9.18 8.35 -2.75
N GLY A 161 -8.46 9.28 -3.37
CA GLY A 161 -9.06 10.42 -4.07
C GLY A 161 -9.89 10.01 -5.28
N LEU A 162 -9.75 8.77 -5.78
CA LEU A 162 -10.57 8.23 -6.85
C LEU A 162 -12.01 8.00 -6.41
N SER A 163 -12.28 7.84 -5.12
CA SER A 163 -13.65 7.73 -4.57
C SER A 163 -14.55 8.90 -4.95
N PHE A 164 -13.95 10.06 -5.28
CA PHE A 164 -14.68 11.24 -5.77
C PHE A 164 -14.83 11.30 -7.29
N GLN A 165 -14.29 10.32 -8.02
CA GLN A 165 -14.32 10.24 -9.49
C GLN A 165 -15.27 9.09 -9.91
N LYS A 166 -16.56 9.40 -10.10
CA LYS A 166 -17.60 8.40 -10.37
C LYS A 166 -17.27 7.43 -11.51
N GLU A 167 -16.73 7.96 -12.62
CA GLU A 167 -16.34 7.14 -13.78
C GLU A 167 -15.22 6.15 -13.42
N MET A 168 -14.24 6.57 -12.61
CA MET A 168 -13.14 5.70 -12.18
C MET A 168 -13.65 4.61 -11.21
N VAL A 169 -14.51 4.99 -10.26
CA VAL A 169 -15.15 4.04 -9.32
C VAL A 169 -15.92 2.99 -10.10
N ALA A 170 -16.71 3.39 -11.09
CA ALA A 170 -17.45 2.48 -11.98
C ALA A 170 -16.51 1.58 -12.79
N SER A 171 -15.45 2.15 -13.38
CA SER A 171 -14.48 1.38 -14.20
C SER A 171 -13.68 0.36 -13.38
N LEU A 172 -13.48 0.61 -12.08
CA LEU A 172 -12.87 -0.32 -11.15
C LEU A 172 -13.85 -1.38 -10.62
N GLY A 173 -15.14 -1.26 -10.95
CA GLY A 173 -16.16 -2.19 -10.47
C GLY A 173 -16.30 -2.20 -8.94
N VAL A 174 -16.13 -1.03 -8.28
CA VAL A 174 -16.25 -0.93 -6.82
C VAL A 174 -17.71 -1.25 -6.43
N PRO A 175 -17.96 -2.30 -5.61
CA PRO A 175 -19.31 -2.67 -5.23
C PRO A 175 -19.96 -1.62 -4.33
N GLU A 176 -21.30 -1.61 -4.30
CA GLU A 176 -22.04 -0.79 -3.36
C GLU A 176 -21.67 -1.14 -1.91
N GLY A 177 -21.54 -0.13 -1.06
CA GLY A 177 -21.09 -0.27 0.34
C GLY A 177 -19.59 -0.42 0.51
N PHE A 178 -18.81 -0.49 -0.58
CA PHE A 178 -17.35 -0.53 -0.50
C PHE A 178 -16.71 0.82 -0.85
N LYS A 179 -15.59 1.11 -0.18
CA LYS A 179 -14.76 2.28 -0.45
C LYS A 179 -13.32 1.89 -0.75
N ILE A 180 -12.64 2.73 -1.50
CA ILE A 180 -11.21 2.54 -1.78
C ILE A 180 -10.40 2.91 -0.53
N PHE A 181 -9.66 1.94 0.00
CA PHE A 181 -8.76 2.14 1.13
C PHE A 181 -7.41 2.70 0.68
N THR A 182 -6.71 1.96 -0.17
CA THR A 182 -5.37 2.30 -0.68
C THR A 182 -5.01 1.35 -1.81
N SER A 183 -3.81 1.50 -2.38
CA SER A 183 -3.31 0.54 -3.36
C SER A 183 -1.89 0.09 -3.06
N LEU A 184 -1.63 -1.18 -3.33
CA LEU A 184 -0.30 -1.75 -3.47
C LEU A 184 0.02 -1.88 -4.96
N VAL A 185 1.07 -1.21 -5.41
CA VAL A 185 1.59 -1.42 -6.76
C VAL A 185 2.80 -2.34 -6.66
N VAL A 186 2.85 -3.36 -7.50
CA VAL A 186 3.93 -4.34 -7.52
C VAL A 186 4.54 -4.42 -8.92
N GLY A 187 5.85 -4.65 -9.00
CA GLY A 187 6.56 -4.74 -10.27
C GLY A 187 7.96 -5.30 -10.10
N ASN A 188 8.64 -5.51 -11.22
CA ASN A 188 10.03 -5.95 -11.21
C ASN A 188 10.92 -4.88 -10.57
N PRO A 189 11.83 -5.24 -9.65
CA PRO A 189 12.73 -4.28 -9.05
C PRO A 189 13.76 -3.80 -10.10
N VAL A 190 14.13 -2.52 -10.04
CA VAL A 190 15.23 -1.97 -10.89
C VAL A 190 16.61 -2.40 -10.42
N ALA A 191 16.72 -2.89 -9.20
CA ALA A 191 17.92 -3.46 -8.60
C ALA A 191 17.50 -4.53 -7.58
N PRO A 192 18.37 -5.50 -7.23
CA PRO A 192 18.07 -6.52 -6.23
C PRO A 192 17.55 -5.91 -4.93
N LEU A 193 16.52 -6.54 -4.34
CA LEU A 193 15.96 -6.12 -3.05
C LEU A 193 16.98 -6.40 -1.94
N ALA A 194 17.63 -5.36 -1.46
CA ALA A 194 18.57 -5.42 -0.35
C ALA A 194 17.92 -4.89 0.93
N PRO A 195 18.39 -5.32 2.10
CA PRO A 195 18.02 -4.69 3.37
C PRO A 195 18.31 -3.20 3.32
N ALA A 196 17.34 -2.38 3.68
CA ALA A 196 17.47 -0.93 3.71
C ALA A 196 17.38 -0.46 5.17
N LYS A 197 18.31 0.41 5.57
CA LYS A 197 18.22 1.08 6.86
C LYS A 197 16.93 1.91 6.88
N LYS A 198 16.01 1.55 7.76
CA LYS A 198 14.78 2.29 7.99
C LYS A 198 14.99 3.27 9.12
N ASP A 199 14.72 4.54 8.85
CA ASP A 199 14.70 5.56 9.91
C ASP A 199 13.47 5.30 10.79
N ARG A 200 13.70 4.82 11.98
CA ARG A 200 12.69 4.53 13.01
C ARG A 200 13.17 5.07 14.35
N ARG A 201 12.23 5.51 15.18
CA ARG A 201 12.54 5.83 16.57
C ARG A 201 13.12 4.62 17.27
N PRO A 202 13.96 4.82 18.31
CA PRO A 202 14.42 3.73 19.17
C PRO A 202 13.23 2.90 19.69
N LEU A 203 13.43 1.61 19.88
CA LEU A 203 12.37 0.73 20.39
C LEU A 203 11.85 1.19 21.75
N ASP A 204 12.75 1.63 22.61
CA ASP A 204 12.43 2.07 23.97
C ASP A 204 11.50 3.30 24.01
N ASP A 205 11.52 4.15 22.94
CA ASP A 205 10.57 5.26 22.80
C ASP A 205 9.14 4.80 22.45
N ALA A 206 9.00 3.55 22.04
CA ALA A 206 7.73 2.98 21.59
C ALA A 206 7.16 1.95 22.58
N VAL A 207 7.90 1.57 23.63
CA VAL A 207 7.51 0.49 24.55
C VAL A 207 7.45 1.02 25.97
N THR A 208 6.37 0.70 26.66
CA THR A 208 6.26 0.86 28.11
C THR A 208 6.20 -0.53 28.74
N TRP A 209 7.16 -0.85 29.59
CA TRP A 209 7.17 -2.09 30.36
C TRP A 209 6.44 -1.86 31.69
N ILE A 210 5.45 -2.72 32.01
CA ILE A 210 4.66 -2.66 33.25
C ILE A 210 4.94 -3.90 34.07
#